data_8a51c9abd95f5f4427080eb9dcef09a5
#
_entry.id   8a51c9abd95f5f4427080eb9dcef09a5
#
_cell.length_a   1.000
_cell.length_b   1.000
_cell.length_c   1.000
_cell.angle_alpha   90.00
_cell.angle_beta   90.00
_cell.angle_gamma   90.00
#
_symmetry.space_group_name_H-M   'P 1'
#
loop_
_entity.id
_entity.type
_entity.pdbx_description
1 polymer ?
#
loop_
_entity_poly.entity_id
_entity_poly.type
_entity_poly.pdbx_seq_one_letter_code
_entity_poly.pdbx_strand_id
1 'polypeptide(L)'
;MLVQRTLTNPIKATGVGLHTGRKITINLLPAEEDQGVVFKRIDLEPNVEIKAVVENVGPTSMATTLKDGEIEIATVEHMMSAFAGLGIDNVTVEINDCEVPIMDGSASPFVFLIQSAGIKEQLSLIHISEPTRPY
;
A
#
# COMPACT_ATOMS: atom_id res chain seq x y z
N MET A 1 1.11 11.38 -21.99
CA MET A 1 2.26 10.80 -21.32
C MET A 1 1.93 10.63 -19.85
N LEU A 2 2.18 9.45 -19.33
CA LEU A 2 1.83 9.15 -17.94
C LEU A 2 3.03 9.38 -17.03
N VAL A 3 2.80 10.07 -15.92
CA VAL A 3 3.82 10.28 -14.90
C VAL A 3 3.49 9.43 -13.69
N GLN A 4 4.49 9.15 -12.89
CA GLN A 4 4.29 8.45 -11.63
C GLN A 4 3.66 9.38 -10.61
N ARG A 5 2.94 8.80 -9.66
CA ARG A 5 2.22 9.57 -8.64
C ARG A 5 2.48 8.99 -7.25
N THR A 6 2.55 9.87 -6.29
CA THR A 6 2.70 9.51 -4.89
C THR A 6 1.83 10.44 -4.05
N LEU A 7 1.93 10.37 -2.74
CA LEU A 7 1.22 11.27 -1.84
C LEU A 7 1.98 12.57 -1.66
N THR A 8 1.25 13.65 -1.44
CA THR A 8 1.85 14.95 -1.14
C THR A 8 2.33 14.98 0.31
N ASN A 9 1.53 14.45 1.24
CA ASN A 9 1.81 14.47 2.67
C ASN A 9 1.58 13.10 3.29
N PRO A 10 2.27 12.79 4.40
CA PRO A 10 1.93 11.59 5.16
C PRO A 10 0.54 11.69 5.75
N ILE A 11 -0.13 10.55 5.92
CA ILE A 11 -1.41 10.52 6.61
C ILE A 11 -1.51 9.25 7.45
N LYS A 12 -2.12 9.38 8.62
CA LYS A 12 -2.28 8.29 9.57
C LYS A 12 -3.75 7.96 9.72
N ALA A 13 -4.04 6.67 9.87
CA ALA A 13 -5.38 6.21 10.19
C ALA A 13 -5.33 5.04 11.15
N THR A 14 -6.42 4.86 11.88
CA THR A 14 -6.54 3.76 12.84
C THR A 14 -7.88 3.08 12.62
N GLY A 15 -7.88 1.77 12.72
CA GLY A 15 -9.09 0.98 12.59
C GLY A 15 -8.91 -0.36 13.29
N VAL A 16 -9.88 -1.24 13.12
CA VAL A 16 -9.88 -2.56 13.75
C VAL A 16 -9.60 -3.62 12.71
N GLY A 17 -8.75 -4.58 13.05
CA GLY A 17 -8.48 -5.72 12.18
C GLY A 17 -9.66 -6.67 12.15
N LEU A 18 -10.00 -7.13 10.95
CA LEU A 18 -11.13 -8.05 10.78
C LEU A 18 -10.90 -9.37 11.49
N HIS A 19 -9.70 -9.90 11.41
CA HIS A 19 -9.37 -11.20 11.98
C HIS A 19 -8.80 -11.09 13.39
N THR A 20 -7.95 -10.09 13.64
CA THR A 20 -7.30 -9.94 14.95
C THR A 20 -8.19 -9.30 15.98
N GLY A 21 -9.15 -8.47 15.57
CA GLY A 21 -9.96 -7.67 16.48
C GLY A 21 -9.18 -6.58 17.18
N ARG A 22 -7.91 -6.38 16.82
CA ARG A 22 -7.04 -5.41 17.47
C ARG A 22 -7.10 -4.06 16.79
N LYS A 23 -6.76 -3.03 17.53
CA LYS A 23 -6.62 -1.68 16.99
C LYS A 23 -5.33 -1.61 16.19
N ILE A 24 -5.44 -1.24 14.93
CA ILE A 24 -4.32 -1.20 13.99
C ILE A 24 -4.15 0.22 13.49
N THR A 25 -2.91 0.69 13.50
CA THR A 25 -2.57 2.01 12.97
C THR A 25 -1.77 1.84 11.70
N ILE A 26 -2.13 2.60 10.68
CA ILE A 26 -1.39 2.67 9.42
C ILE A 26 -0.92 4.10 9.18
N ASN A 27 0.27 4.23 8.60
CA ASN A 27 0.79 5.50 8.11
C ASN A 27 1.04 5.34 6.62
N LEU A 28 0.39 6.16 5.82
CA LEU A 28 0.65 6.22 4.39
C LEU A 28 1.67 7.33 4.16
N LEU A 29 2.80 6.99 3.56
CA LEU A 29 3.92 7.91 3.40
C LEU A 29 4.22 8.11 1.92
N PRO A 30 4.58 9.35 1.51
CA PRO A 30 5.11 9.57 0.18
C PRO A 30 6.33 8.68 -0.05
N ALA A 31 6.55 8.27 -1.30
CA ALA A 31 7.67 7.44 -1.66
C ALA A 31 8.32 7.96 -2.94
N GLU A 32 9.57 7.59 -3.14
CA GLU A 32 10.35 8.02 -4.31
C GLU A 32 9.86 7.32 -5.57
N GLU A 33 10.24 7.88 -6.70
CA GLU A 33 9.94 7.29 -8.00
C GLU A 33 10.49 5.87 -8.07
N ASP A 34 9.74 5.02 -8.76
CA ASP A 34 10.10 3.62 -9.02
C ASP A 34 10.12 2.73 -7.77
N GLN A 35 9.71 3.23 -6.61
CA GLN A 35 9.64 2.39 -5.43
C GLN A 35 8.53 1.35 -5.52
N GLY A 36 7.37 1.76 -6.07
CA GLY A 36 6.17 0.94 -6.03
C GLY A 36 5.46 1.04 -4.68
N VAL A 37 4.53 0.15 -4.45
CA VAL A 37 3.79 0.07 -3.18
C VAL A 37 4.54 -0.91 -2.26
N VAL A 38 4.97 -0.40 -1.12
CA VAL A 38 5.72 -1.21 -0.15
C VAL A 38 5.01 -1.14 1.20
N PHE A 39 4.73 -2.29 1.78
CA PHE A 39 4.19 -2.40 3.13
C PHE A 39 5.34 -2.67 4.09
N LYS A 40 5.34 -1.96 5.22
CA LYS A 40 6.42 -2.07 6.21
C LYS A 40 5.81 -2.39 7.57
N ARG A 41 6.15 -3.58 8.09
CA ARG A 41 5.73 -4.01 9.42
C ARG A 41 6.64 -3.36 10.47
N ILE A 42 6.12 -2.34 11.15
CA ILE A 42 6.90 -1.59 12.12
C ILE A 42 6.77 -2.14 13.54
N ASP A 43 5.93 -3.15 13.74
CA ASP A 43 5.80 -3.85 15.02
C ASP A 43 6.86 -4.94 15.19
N LEU A 44 7.62 -5.24 14.16
CA LEU A 44 8.65 -6.27 14.17
C LEU A 44 10.04 -5.66 14.38
N GLU A 45 10.93 -6.44 14.94
CA GLU A 45 12.30 -6.01 15.26
C GLU A 45 13.28 -6.99 14.63
N PRO A 46 13.98 -6.64 13.53
CA PRO A 46 13.88 -5.37 12.79
C PRO A 46 12.60 -5.28 11.97
N ASN A 47 12.29 -4.08 11.49
CA ASN A 47 11.14 -3.86 10.61
C ASN A 47 11.29 -4.68 9.34
N VAL A 48 10.17 -5.17 8.82
CA VAL A 48 10.14 -6.00 7.61
C VAL A 48 9.34 -5.28 6.53
N GLU A 49 9.91 -5.19 5.34
CA GLU A 49 9.25 -4.61 4.18
C GLU A 49 8.79 -5.69 3.22
N ILE A 50 7.57 -5.58 2.72
CA ILE A 50 7.03 -6.49 1.72
C ILE A 50 6.51 -5.66 0.56
N LYS A 51 7.05 -5.89 -0.63
CA LYS A 51 6.57 -5.21 -1.83
C LYS A 51 5.23 -5.79 -2.25
N ALA A 52 4.31 -4.91 -2.64
CA ALA A 52 3.00 -5.32 -3.11
C ALA A 52 3.08 -5.70 -4.59
N VAL A 53 3.72 -6.81 -4.86
CA VAL A 53 3.86 -7.37 -6.22
C VAL A 53 3.26 -8.77 -6.23
N VAL A 54 2.93 -9.25 -7.44
CA VAL A 54 2.25 -10.53 -7.61
C VAL A 54 2.98 -11.68 -6.93
N GLU A 55 4.31 -11.68 -6.99
CA GLU A 55 5.14 -12.73 -6.40
C GLU A 55 4.96 -12.86 -4.90
N ASN A 56 4.54 -11.80 -4.24
CA ASN A 56 4.37 -11.80 -2.78
C ASN A 56 2.93 -12.06 -2.34
N VAL A 57 2.01 -12.26 -3.29
CA VAL A 57 0.62 -12.56 -2.94
C VAL A 57 0.52 -14.01 -2.55
N GLY A 58 0.15 -14.25 -1.29
CA GLY A 58 -0.03 -15.60 -0.79
C GLY A 58 -1.41 -16.15 -1.10
N PRO A 59 -1.53 -17.48 -1.15
CA PRO A 59 -2.85 -18.10 -1.31
C PRO A 59 -3.69 -17.90 -0.06
N THR A 60 -4.93 -17.51 -0.26
CA THR A 60 -5.87 -17.35 0.84
C THR A 60 -7.28 -17.51 0.29
N SER A 61 -8.19 -18.01 1.11
CA SER A 61 -9.58 -18.14 0.74
C SER A 61 -10.44 -17.01 1.28
N MET A 62 -9.90 -16.16 2.16
CA MET A 62 -10.68 -15.17 2.89
C MET A 62 -10.30 -13.74 2.54
N ALA A 63 -9.06 -13.48 2.24
CA ALA A 63 -8.56 -12.14 2.00
C ALA A 63 -7.27 -12.19 1.20
N THR A 64 -6.95 -11.11 0.50
CA THR A 64 -5.67 -11.00 -0.19
C THR A 64 -4.57 -10.76 0.84
N THR A 65 -3.53 -11.56 0.78
CA THR A 65 -2.43 -11.53 1.75
C THR A 65 -1.11 -11.37 1.03
N LEU A 66 -0.29 -10.44 1.51
CA LEU A 66 1.10 -10.32 1.09
C LEU A 66 1.97 -11.11 2.04
N LYS A 67 2.92 -11.88 1.50
CA LYS A 67 3.80 -12.72 2.30
C LYS A 67 5.25 -12.57 1.89
N ASP A 68 6.12 -12.64 2.89
CA ASP A 68 7.56 -12.79 2.70
C ASP A 68 8.04 -13.76 3.77
N GLY A 69 8.23 -15.03 3.36
CA GLY A 69 8.52 -16.09 4.31
C GLY A 69 7.35 -16.32 5.25
N GLU A 70 7.59 -16.20 6.55
CA GLU A 70 6.55 -16.35 7.56
C GLU A 70 5.86 -15.04 7.93
N ILE A 71 6.37 -13.93 7.41
CA ILE A 71 5.81 -12.61 7.70
C ILE A 71 4.70 -12.34 6.70
N GLU A 72 3.55 -11.88 7.20
CA GLU A 72 2.42 -11.61 6.32
C GLU A 72 1.69 -10.33 6.70
N ILE A 73 0.98 -9.77 5.72
CA ILE A 73 0.03 -8.68 5.90
C ILE A 73 -1.23 -9.06 5.14
N ALA A 74 -2.31 -9.28 5.89
CA ALA A 74 -3.57 -9.72 5.32
C ALA A 74 -4.50 -8.54 5.01
N THR A 75 -5.53 -8.81 4.23
CA THR A 75 -6.63 -7.88 3.96
C THR A 75 -6.16 -6.60 3.27
N VAL A 76 -5.28 -6.75 2.27
CA VAL A 76 -4.71 -5.60 1.56
C VAL A 76 -5.58 -5.14 0.38
N GLU A 77 -6.61 -5.89 0.01
CA GLU A 77 -7.33 -5.68 -1.25
C GLU A 77 -8.00 -4.32 -1.36
N HIS A 78 -8.61 -3.83 -0.29
CA HIS A 78 -9.33 -2.55 -0.34
C HIS A 78 -8.38 -1.38 -0.48
N MET A 79 -7.26 -1.43 0.23
CA MET A 79 -6.23 -0.41 0.13
C MET A 79 -5.57 -0.42 -1.25
N MET A 80 -5.26 -1.61 -1.76
CA MET A 80 -4.67 -1.75 -3.10
C MET A 80 -5.62 -1.24 -4.18
N SER A 81 -6.92 -1.51 -4.01
CA SER A 81 -7.95 -1.00 -4.91
C SER A 81 -7.97 0.53 -4.93
N ALA A 82 -7.82 1.15 -3.76
CA ALA A 82 -7.78 2.62 -3.67
C ALA A 82 -6.55 3.18 -4.37
N PHE A 83 -5.38 2.57 -4.18
CA PHE A 83 -4.18 3.01 -4.88
C PHE A 83 -4.35 2.90 -6.38
N ALA A 84 -4.87 1.77 -6.86
CA ALA A 84 -5.07 1.57 -8.29
C ALA A 84 -6.08 2.57 -8.86
N GLY A 85 -7.19 2.78 -8.16
CA GLY A 85 -8.23 3.70 -8.61
C GLY A 85 -7.79 5.15 -8.68
N LEU A 86 -6.87 5.56 -7.82
CA LEU A 86 -6.36 6.92 -7.78
C LEU A 86 -5.02 7.08 -8.51
N GLY A 87 -4.50 6.00 -9.08
CA GLY A 87 -3.25 6.06 -9.85
C GLY A 87 -2.02 6.32 -8.99
N ILE A 88 -2.01 5.81 -7.77
CA ILE A 88 -0.85 5.93 -6.89
C ILE A 88 0.14 4.83 -7.23
N ASP A 89 1.33 5.20 -7.69
CA ASP A 89 2.37 4.27 -8.10
C ASP A 89 3.35 3.98 -6.97
N ASN A 90 3.65 4.97 -6.15
CA ASN A 90 4.71 4.88 -5.16
C ASN A 90 4.18 5.35 -3.79
N VAL A 91 4.18 4.45 -2.84
CA VAL A 91 3.72 4.75 -1.48
C VAL A 91 4.29 3.72 -0.52
N THR A 92 4.64 4.16 0.68
CA THR A 92 5.01 3.27 1.77
C THR A 92 3.88 3.22 2.77
N VAL A 93 3.46 2.01 3.12
CA VAL A 93 2.41 1.79 4.12
C VAL A 93 3.06 1.18 5.35
N GLU A 94 3.25 1.98 6.39
CA GLU A 94 3.69 1.46 7.67
C GLU A 94 2.49 0.91 8.42
N ILE A 95 2.64 -0.26 9.00
CA ILE A 95 1.56 -0.94 9.69
C ILE A 95 2.11 -1.63 10.94
N ASN A 96 1.35 -1.58 12.02
CA ASN A 96 1.80 -2.11 13.31
C ASN A 96 1.19 -3.48 13.65
N ASP A 97 0.69 -4.20 12.67
CA ASP A 97 0.11 -5.53 12.88
C ASP A 97 0.12 -6.31 11.57
N CYS A 98 -0.44 -7.50 11.59
CA CYS A 98 -0.39 -8.43 10.47
C CYS A 98 -1.56 -8.31 9.49
N GLU A 99 -2.39 -7.31 9.62
CA GLU A 99 -3.48 -7.08 8.66
C GLU A 99 -3.82 -5.60 8.58
N VAL A 100 -4.31 -5.19 7.42
CA VAL A 100 -4.82 -3.83 7.20
C VAL A 100 -6.17 -3.71 7.92
N PRO A 101 -6.43 -2.59 8.62
CA PRO A 101 -7.72 -2.44 9.29
C PRO A 101 -8.87 -2.48 8.29
N ILE A 102 -9.97 -3.10 8.69
CA ILE A 102 -11.11 -3.34 7.77
C ILE A 102 -11.85 -2.05 7.42
N MET A 103 -11.78 -1.05 8.26
CA MET A 103 -12.51 0.21 8.09
C MET A 103 -14.01 -0.08 7.98
N ASP A 104 -14.62 0.29 6.83
CA ASP A 104 -16.03 -0.02 6.59
C ASP A 104 -16.23 -1.20 5.63
N GLY A 105 -15.15 -1.92 5.33
CA GLY A 105 -15.21 -3.07 4.43
C GLY A 105 -15.17 -2.71 2.96
N SER A 106 -14.80 -1.48 2.62
CA SER A 106 -14.70 -1.02 1.24
C SER A 106 -13.41 -0.24 1.04
N ALA A 107 -13.15 0.18 -0.21
CA ALA A 107 -12.01 1.01 -0.54
C ALA A 107 -12.22 2.49 -0.19
N SER A 108 -13.46 2.91 0.01
CA SER A 108 -13.80 4.33 0.18
C SER A 108 -13.04 5.07 1.28
N PRO A 109 -12.87 4.51 2.49
CA PRO A 109 -12.09 5.21 3.51
C PRO A 109 -10.64 5.46 3.08
N PHE A 110 -10.04 4.51 2.37
CA PHE A 110 -8.67 4.67 1.88
C PHE A 110 -8.60 5.73 0.78
N VAL A 111 -9.59 5.76 -0.11
CA VAL A 111 -9.68 6.82 -1.12
C VAL A 111 -9.75 8.18 -0.45
N PHE A 112 -10.58 8.32 0.57
CA PHE A 112 -10.71 9.57 1.30
C PHE A 112 -9.38 9.98 1.95
N LEU A 113 -8.68 9.03 2.57
CA LEU A 113 -7.39 9.31 3.20
C LEU A 113 -6.36 9.79 2.19
N ILE A 114 -6.28 9.12 1.05
CA ILE A 114 -5.32 9.48 0.00
C ILE A 114 -5.63 10.86 -0.55
N GLN A 115 -6.89 11.15 -0.81
CA GLN A 115 -7.30 12.47 -1.29
C GLN A 115 -7.03 13.56 -0.27
N SER A 116 -7.20 13.25 1.02
CA SER A 116 -6.90 14.19 2.09
C SER A 116 -5.41 14.48 2.20
N ALA A 117 -4.57 13.47 1.97
CA ALA A 117 -3.13 13.64 1.95
C ALA A 117 -2.66 14.44 0.74
N GLY A 118 -3.41 14.36 -0.35
CA GLY A 118 -3.06 14.97 -1.61
C GLY A 118 -2.25 14.02 -2.49
N ILE A 119 -2.41 14.17 -3.78
CA ILE A 119 -1.71 13.37 -4.77
C ILE A 119 -0.73 14.25 -5.51
N LYS A 120 0.51 13.78 -5.62
CA LYS A 120 1.60 14.52 -6.23
C LYS A 120 2.12 13.77 -7.44
N GLU A 121 2.22 14.46 -8.57
CA GLU A 121 2.88 13.90 -9.75
C GLU A 121 4.39 14.03 -9.61
N GLN A 122 5.09 12.98 -10.00
CA GLN A 122 6.54 12.91 -9.91
C GLN A 122 7.16 13.19 -11.27
N LEU A 123 8.43 13.58 -11.28
CA LEU A 123 9.09 13.97 -12.52
C LEU A 123 9.38 12.77 -13.42
N SER A 124 9.59 11.61 -12.84
CA SER A 124 9.88 10.42 -13.62
C SER A 124 8.63 9.85 -14.27
N LEU A 125 8.80 9.36 -15.48
CA LEU A 125 7.71 8.71 -16.21
C LEU A 125 7.49 7.31 -15.70
N ILE A 126 6.30 6.79 -15.94
CA ILE A 126 6.00 5.40 -15.64
C ILE A 126 6.87 4.53 -16.54
N HIS A 127 7.57 3.57 -15.94
CA HIS A 127 8.37 2.62 -16.68
C HIS A 127 7.48 1.59 -17.34
N ILE A 128 7.63 1.49 -18.66
CA ILE A 128 7.05 0.40 -19.42
C ILE A 128 8.13 -0.64 -19.50
N SER A 129 7.78 -1.90 -19.27
CA SER A 129 8.78 -2.94 -19.10
C SER A 129 9.59 -3.26 -20.34
N GLU A 130 9.18 -2.85 -21.52
CA GLU A 130 9.98 -3.14 -22.71
C GLU A 130 11.15 -2.19 -22.80
N PRO A 131 12.28 -2.68 -23.32
CA PRO A 131 13.51 -1.89 -23.33
C PRO A 131 13.53 -0.80 -24.38
N THR A 132 12.56 -0.72 -25.23
CA THR A 132 12.54 0.21 -26.34
C THR A 132 11.62 1.37 -26.11
N ARG A 133 11.26 1.65 -24.88
CA ARG A 133 10.41 2.80 -24.58
C ARG A 133 11.00 4.05 -25.18
N PRO A 134 10.17 4.85 -25.83
CA PRO A 134 10.66 5.98 -26.61
C PRO A 134 10.99 7.22 -25.81
N TYR A 135 10.79 7.23 -24.55
CA TYR A 135 11.10 8.42 -23.78
C TYR A 135 12.38 8.40 -23.05
#